data_daf76814413f815e880225959022e25c
#
_entry.id   daf76814413f815e880225959022e25c
#
_cell.length_a   1.000
_cell.length_b   1.000
_cell.length_c   1.000
_cell.angle_alpha   90.00
_cell.angle_beta   90.00
_cell.angle_gamma   90.00
#
_symmetry.space_group_name_H-M   'P 1'
#
loop_
_entity.id
_entity.type
_entity.pdbx_description
1 polymer ?
#
loop_
_entity_poly.entity_id
_entity_poly.type
_entity_poly.pdbx_seq_one_letter_code
_entity_poly.pdbx_strand_id
1 'polypeptide(L)'
;MTEFERMLVNSFNAYIEEKGIRAISYRLKQHRFTSQFLDVLVDSLNPDLYLGIECKSISVEKGASALYFSQHFTVDKKGVHQIKRISDYLNKSGRKGFLAVELRRGAGHGREAYLVPWEELEKKYLTQNLKLTLEEIRSFPEIKRDGKDYRINPSEWERK
;
A
#
# COMPACT_ATOMS: atom_id res chain seq x y z
N MET A 1 -0.23 -14.62 3.61
CA MET A 1 -0.60 -13.26 4.10
C MET A 1 0.52 -12.69 4.94
N THR A 2 1.01 -11.54 4.59
CA THR A 2 2.00 -10.86 5.41
C THR A 2 1.32 -10.29 6.67
N GLU A 3 2.11 -10.15 7.72
CA GLU A 3 1.64 -9.52 8.95
C GLU A 3 1.19 -8.08 8.70
N PHE A 4 1.91 -7.35 7.86
CA PHE A 4 1.60 -5.96 7.52
C PHE A 4 0.23 -5.83 6.87
N GLU A 5 -0.09 -6.67 5.88
CA GLU A 5 -1.42 -6.69 5.24
C GLU A 5 -2.53 -6.94 6.25
N ARG A 6 -2.34 -7.94 7.11
CA ARG A 6 -3.32 -8.29 8.15
C ARG A 6 -3.53 -7.14 9.11
N MET A 7 -2.45 -6.49 9.52
CA MET A 7 -2.53 -5.34 10.44
C MET A 7 -3.26 -4.17 9.80
N LEU A 8 -3.04 -3.90 8.52
CA LEU A 8 -3.75 -2.84 7.82
C LEU A 8 -5.24 -3.13 7.72
N VAL A 9 -5.63 -4.35 7.34
CA VAL A 9 -7.04 -4.75 7.27
C VAL A 9 -7.71 -4.57 8.62
N ASN A 10 -7.10 -5.06 9.69
CA ASN A 10 -7.63 -4.96 11.04
C ASN A 10 -7.75 -3.49 11.48
N SER A 11 -6.75 -2.69 11.17
CA SER A 11 -6.72 -1.26 11.53
C SER A 11 -7.82 -0.49 10.82
N PHE A 12 -8.03 -0.74 9.53
CA PHE A 12 -9.13 -0.13 8.78
C PHE A 12 -10.49 -0.53 9.35
N ASN A 13 -10.70 -1.82 9.64
CA ASN A 13 -11.98 -2.27 10.18
C ASN A 13 -12.25 -1.72 11.59
N ALA A 14 -11.22 -1.60 12.41
CA ALA A 14 -11.34 -0.96 13.73
C ALA A 14 -11.74 0.52 13.61
N TYR A 15 -11.10 1.24 12.70
CA TYR A 15 -11.45 2.65 12.41
C TYR A 15 -12.87 2.79 11.90
N ILE A 16 -13.26 1.95 10.96
CA ILE A 16 -14.61 1.94 10.36
C ILE A 16 -15.68 1.70 11.44
N GLU A 17 -15.44 0.72 12.31
CA GLU A 17 -16.35 0.42 13.40
C GLU A 17 -16.44 1.54 14.42
N GLU A 18 -15.30 2.08 14.83
CA GLU A 18 -15.24 3.19 15.80
C GLU A 18 -15.98 4.42 15.30
N LYS A 19 -15.84 4.76 14.03
CA LYS A 19 -16.49 5.94 13.43
C LYS A 19 -17.92 5.68 12.93
N GLY A 20 -18.39 4.45 12.97
CA GLY A 20 -19.72 4.10 12.47
C GLY A 20 -19.89 4.32 10.98
N ILE A 21 -18.84 4.12 10.20
CA ILE A 21 -18.83 4.35 8.75
C ILE A 21 -19.33 3.09 8.03
N ARG A 22 -20.10 3.26 6.96
CA ARG A 22 -20.49 2.14 6.08
C ARG A 22 -19.35 1.81 5.13
N ALA A 23 -18.49 0.94 5.57
CA ALA A 23 -17.32 0.50 4.81
C ALA A 23 -16.89 -0.88 5.29
N ILE A 24 -16.09 -1.55 4.49
CA ILE A 24 -15.47 -2.82 4.85
C ILE A 24 -14.08 -2.91 4.23
N SER A 25 -13.10 -3.34 5.04
CA SER A 25 -11.76 -3.63 4.57
C SER A 25 -11.55 -5.13 4.55
N TYR A 26 -10.92 -5.62 3.49
CA TYR A 26 -10.61 -7.03 3.34
C TYR A 26 -9.39 -7.21 2.45
N ARG A 27 -8.84 -8.39 2.52
CA ARG A 27 -7.72 -8.78 1.72
C ARG A 27 -8.21 -9.57 0.50
N LEU A 28 -7.64 -9.28 -0.67
CA LEU A 28 -7.89 -10.11 -1.84
C LEU A 28 -7.22 -11.47 -1.65
N LYS A 29 -8.03 -12.52 -1.74
CA LYS A 29 -7.53 -13.90 -1.74
C LYS A 29 -6.74 -14.14 -3.02
N GLN A 30 -5.48 -14.54 -2.86
CA GLN A 30 -4.67 -14.94 -3.99
C GLN A 30 -5.26 -16.20 -4.61
N HIS A 31 -5.75 -16.09 -5.84
CA HIS A 31 -6.26 -17.23 -6.57
C HIS A 31 -5.13 -17.87 -7.39
N ARG A 32 -5.09 -19.20 -7.39
CA ARG A 32 -4.02 -19.98 -8.03
C ARG A 32 -3.84 -19.68 -9.51
N PHE A 33 -4.92 -19.32 -10.21
CA PHE A 33 -4.94 -19.14 -11.66
C PHE A 33 -5.16 -17.69 -12.12
N THR A 34 -5.36 -16.77 -11.21
CA THR A 34 -5.58 -15.36 -11.55
C THR A 34 -4.56 -14.50 -10.86
N SER A 35 -4.02 -13.52 -11.59
CA SER A 35 -3.11 -12.53 -11.02
C SER A 35 -3.86 -11.67 -9.99
N GLN A 36 -3.29 -11.58 -8.80
CA GLN A 36 -3.78 -10.68 -7.79
C GLN A 36 -3.51 -9.24 -8.24
N PHE A 37 -4.54 -8.38 -8.20
CA PHE A 37 -4.35 -6.98 -8.56
C PHE A 37 -3.73 -6.20 -7.42
N LEU A 38 -4.33 -6.28 -6.23
CA LEU A 38 -3.91 -5.53 -5.04
C LEU A 38 -4.04 -6.42 -3.80
N ASP A 39 -3.36 -6.03 -2.72
CA ASP A 39 -3.38 -6.82 -1.49
C ASP A 39 -4.59 -6.52 -0.61
N VAL A 40 -4.94 -5.25 -0.45
CA VAL A 40 -6.01 -4.80 0.45
C VAL A 40 -6.99 -3.94 -0.32
N LEU A 41 -8.28 -4.22 -0.14
CA LEU A 41 -9.36 -3.39 -0.65
C LEU A 41 -10.18 -2.83 0.50
N VAL A 42 -10.63 -1.60 0.34
CA VAL A 42 -11.62 -0.99 1.22
C VAL A 42 -12.80 -0.57 0.34
N ASP A 43 -13.99 -1.07 0.66
CA ASP A 43 -15.22 -0.74 -0.05
C ASP A 43 -16.06 0.20 0.79
N SER A 44 -16.49 1.30 0.20
CA SER A 44 -17.37 2.27 0.83
C SER A 44 -18.02 3.15 -0.23
N LEU A 45 -19.18 3.70 0.10
CA LEU A 45 -19.81 4.75 -0.72
C LEU A 45 -19.11 6.10 -0.52
N ASN A 46 -18.33 6.24 0.56
CA ASN A 46 -17.47 7.40 0.76
C ASN A 46 -16.24 7.28 -0.14
N PRO A 47 -16.04 8.20 -1.12
CA PRO A 47 -14.90 8.11 -2.04
C PRO A 47 -13.54 8.10 -1.35
N ASP A 48 -13.40 8.74 -0.19
CA ASP A 48 -12.15 8.75 0.57
C ASP A 48 -11.79 7.40 1.16
N LEU A 49 -12.76 6.48 1.22
CA LEU A 49 -12.58 5.13 1.75
C LEU A 49 -12.85 4.04 0.69
N TYR A 50 -12.94 4.42 -0.58
CA TYR A 50 -13.01 3.44 -1.67
C TYR A 50 -11.60 3.25 -2.22
N LEU A 51 -10.87 2.31 -1.61
CA LEU A 51 -9.42 2.22 -1.73
C LEU A 51 -8.95 0.90 -2.32
N GLY A 52 -7.80 0.96 -3.00
CA GLY A 52 -7.01 -0.22 -3.36
C GLY A 52 -5.57 0.01 -2.92
N ILE A 53 -5.02 -0.92 -2.16
CA ILE A 53 -3.71 -0.76 -1.52
C ILE A 53 -2.83 -1.97 -1.83
N GLU A 54 -1.67 -1.70 -2.41
CA GLU A 54 -0.60 -2.69 -2.53
C GLU A 54 0.34 -2.53 -1.35
N CYS A 55 0.77 -3.63 -0.73
CA CYS A 55 1.62 -3.60 0.45
C CYS A 55 2.99 -4.15 0.14
N LYS A 56 4.03 -3.43 0.54
CA LYS A 56 5.42 -3.86 0.42
C LYS A 56 6.16 -3.61 1.74
N SER A 57 7.08 -4.50 2.06
CA SER A 57 7.96 -4.35 3.23
C SER A 57 9.41 -4.39 2.79
N ILE A 58 10.23 -3.51 3.33
CA ILE A 58 11.67 -3.52 3.11
C ILE A 58 12.41 -3.53 4.44
N SER A 59 13.54 -4.26 4.47
CA SER A 59 14.33 -4.44 5.69
C SER A 59 15.49 -3.45 5.69
N VAL A 60 15.27 -2.29 6.31
CA VAL A 60 16.30 -1.25 6.48
C VAL A 60 17.45 -1.77 7.31
N GLU A 61 17.16 -2.63 8.31
CA GLU A 61 18.16 -3.29 9.16
C GLU A 61 19.17 -4.12 8.37
N LYS A 62 18.77 -4.67 7.21
CA LYS A 62 19.63 -5.48 6.35
C LYS A 62 20.32 -4.66 5.27
N GLY A 63 20.30 -3.33 5.38
CA GLY A 63 20.98 -2.43 4.47
C GLY A 63 20.18 -1.98 3.26
N ALA A 64 18.87 -2.24 3.22
CA ALA A 64 18.04 -1.75 2.12
C ALA A 64 18.01 -0.22 2.13
N SER A 65 18.34 0.41 1.00
CA SER A 65 18.37 1.87 0.84
C SER A 65 17.23 2.41 -0.02
N ALA A 66 16.52 1.51 -0.70
CA ALA A 66 15.42 1.85 -1.61
C ALA A 66 14.52 0.64 -1.83
N LEU A 67 13.29 0.93 -2.29
CA LEU A 67 12.40 -0.08 -2.82
C LEU A 67 12.61 -0.12 -4.34
N TYR A 68 13.27 -1.16 -4.83
CA TYR A 68 13.54 -1.33 -6.26
C TYR A 68 12.37 -2.05 -6.92
N PHE A 69 11.84 -1.48 -8.00
CA PHE A 69 10.67 -2.05 -8.67
C PHE A 69 10.93 -3.45 -9.24
N SER A 70 12.15 -3.70 -9.71
CA SER A 70 12.53 -5.03 -10.22
C SER A 70 12.50 -6.13 -9.16
N GLN A 71 12.66 -5.77 -7.90
CA GLN A 71 12.66 -6.71 -6.78
C GLN A 71 11.26 -6.93 -6.18
N HIS A 72 10.39 -5.93 -6.29
CA HIS A 72 9.11 -5.92 -5.58
C HIS A 72 7.87 -6.03 -6.48
N PHE A 73 8.03 -5.78 -7.77
CA PHE A 73 6.94 -5.90 -8.73
C PHE A 73 7.28 -6.92 -9.81
N THR A 74 6.27 -7.63 -10.27
CA THR A 74 6.43 -8.71 -11.25
C THR A 74 6.06 -8.26 -12.66
N VAL A 75 6.54 -9.03 -13.64
CA VAL A 75 6.12 -8.93 -15.03
C VAL A 75 5.41 -10.23 -15.37
N ASP A 76 4.22 -10.16 -15.98
CA ASP A 76 3.47 -11.35 -16.30
C ASP A 76 4.01 -12.07 -17.55
N LYS A 77 3.37 -13.20 -17.92
CA LYS A 77 3.78 -14.01 -19.08
C LYS A 77 3.66 -13.25 -20.40
N LYS A 78 2.81 -12.23 -20.45
CA LYS A 78 2.61 -11.39 -21.65
C LYS A 78 3.55 -10.20 -21.68
N GLY A 79 4.43 -10.05 -20.70
CA GLY A 79 5.36 -8.93 -20.57
C GLY A 79 4.75 -7.68 -19.97
N VAL A 80 3.56 -7.75 -19.36
CA VAL A 80 2.92 -6.60 -18.73
C VAL A 80 3.39 -6.45 -17.29
N HIS A 81 3.89 -5.28 -16.95
CA HIS A 81 4.37 -4.98 -15.61
C HIS A 81 3.21 -4.86 -14.61
N GLN A 82 3.43 -5.32 -13.38
CA GLN A 82 2.43 -5.29 -12.32
C GLN A 82 1.91 -3.87 -12.05
N ILE A 83 2.78 -2.86 -12.09
CA ILE A 83 2.38 -1.46 -11.91
C ILE A 83 1.34 -1.05 -12.95
N LYS A 84 1.53 -1.44 -14.22
CA LYS A 84 0.56 -1.14 -15.27
C LYS A 84 -0.77 -1.85 -15.01
N ARG A 85 -0.74 -3.12 -14.60
CA ARG A 85 -1.96 -3.88 -14.30
C ARG A 85 -2.75 -3.26 -13.15
N ILE A 86 -2.05 -2.85 -12.10
CA ILE A 86 -2.67 -2.18 -10.96
C ILE A 86 -3.26 -0.83 -11.38
N SER A 87 -2.51 -0.05 -12.16
CA SER A 87 -3.00 1.24 -12.67
C SER A 87 -4.28 1.08 -13.49
N ASP A 88 -4.32 0.10 -14.38
CA ASP A 88 -5.52 -0.20 -15.18
C ASP A 88 -6.71 -0.60 -14.29
N TYR A 89 -6.46 -1.43 -13.29
CA TYR A 89 -7.49 -1.84 -12.33
C TYR A 89 -8.03 -0.65 -11.53
N LEU A 90 -7.15 0.21 -11.04
CA LEU A 90 -7.57 1.40 -10.28
C LEU A 90 -8.39 2.36 -11.14
N ASN A 91 -7.97 2.59 -12.38
CA ASN A 91 -8.69 3.44 -13.31
C ASN A 91 -10.10 2.88 -13.62
N LYS A 92 -10.20 1.59 -13.85
CA LYS A 92 -11.48 0.94 -14.16
C LYS A 92 -12.42 0.84 -12.97
N SER A 93 -11.87 0.59 -11.78
CA SER A 93 -12.68 0.46 -10.57
C SER A 93 -13.07 1.81 -9.96
N GLY A 94 -12.33 2.87 -10.27
CA GLY A 94 -12.52 4.18 -9.65
C GLY A 94 -11.99 4.27 -8.22
N ARG A 95 -11.24 3.27 -7.76
CA ARG A 95 -10.65 3.27 -6.42
C ARG A 95 -9.49 4.25 -6.33
N LYS A 96 -9.37 4.90 -5.19
CA LYS A 96 -8.18 5.67 -4.84
C LYS A 96 -7.07 4.67 -4.47
N GLY A 97 -5.94 4.77 -5.14
CA GLY A 97 -4.86 3.80 -4.99
C GLY A 97 -3.70 4.27 -4.15
N PHE A 98 -3.11 3.36 -3.39
CA PHE A 98 -1.89 3.61 -2.61
C PHE A 98 -0.95 2.42 -2.65
N LEU A 99 0.33 2.71 -2.49
CA LEU A 99 1.33 1.75 -2.07
C LEU A 99 1.58 1.99 -0.57
N ALA A 100 1.32 1.00 0.25
CA ALA A 100 1.69 1.05 1.67
C ALA A 100 3.06 0.40 1.82
N VAL A 101 4.02 1.13 2.37
CA VAL A 101 5.40 0.63 2.55
C VAL A 101 5.71 0.53 4.03
N GLU A 102 6.06 -0.68 4.48
CA GLU A 102 6.57 -0.90 5.82
C GLU A 102 8.09 -0.90 5.79
N LEU A 103 8.71 -0.12 6.67
CA LEU A 103 10.14 -0.11 6.89
C LEU A 103 10.45 -0.90 8.16
N ARG A 104 11.12 -2.05 8.02
CA ARG A 104 11.53 -2.88 9.14
C ARG A 104 12.91 -2.46 9.61
N ARG A 105 13.02 -2.13 10.89
CA ARG A 105 14.25 -1.62 11.50
C ARG A 105 14.92 -2.63 12.43
N GLY A 106 14.40 -3.86 12.52
CA GLY A 106 14.96 -4.93 13.32
C GLY A 106 14.34 -5.09 14.70
N ALA A 107 14.74 -6.15 15.38
CA ALA A 107 14.22 -6.48 16.70
C ALA A 107 14.50 -5.36 17.70
N GLY A 108 13.52 -5.02 18.52
CA GLY A 108 13.62 -3.94 19.50
C GLY A 108 13.39 -2.54 18.95
N HIS A 109 13.20 -2.40 17.64
CA HIS A 109 12.90 -1.11 16.99
C HIS A 109 11.49 -1.13 16.41
N GLY A 110 10.77 -0.03 16.56
CA GLY A 110 9.44 0.12 15.96
C GLY A 110 9.50 0.11 14.43
N ARG A 111 8.45 -0.42 13.81
CA ARG A 111 8.30 -0.37 12.34
C ARG A 111 7.71 0.96 11.95
N GLU A 112 8.14 1.48 10.80
CA GLU A 112 7.56 2.66 10.19
C GLU A 112 6.68 2.20 9.02
N ALA A 113 5.60 2.91 8.74
CA ALA A 113 4.77 2.65 7.56
C ALA A 113 4.35 3.97 6.92
N TYR A 114 4.31 3.98 5.60
CA TYR A 114 4.02 5.17 4.79
C TYR A 114 3.03 4.83 3.68
N LEU A 115 2.21 5.81 3.31
CA LEU A 115 1.28 5.69 2.19
C LEU A 115 1.76 6.55 1.02
N VAL A 116 2.15 5.87 -0.06
CA VAL A 116 2.55 6.53 -1.31
C VAL A 116 1.36 6.53 -2.25
N PRO A 117 0.85 7.71 -2.68
CA PRO A 117 -0.21 7.76 -3.67
C PRO A 117 0.20 7.01 -4.93
N TRP A 118 -0.70 6.20 -5.48
CA TRP A 118 -0.37 5.35 -6.61
C TRP A 118 0.10 6.14 -7.84
N GLU A 119 -0.41 7.34 -8.03
CA GLU A 119 0.01 8.22 -9.13
C GLU A 119 1.50 8.56 -9.08
N GLU A 120 2.11 8.58 -7.90
CA GLU A 120 3.55 8.81 -7.77
C GLU A 120 4.36 7.62 -8.29
N LEU A 121 3.86 6.40 -8.08
CA LEU A 121 4.47 5.21 -8.69
C LEU A 121 4.33 5.21 -10.20
N GLU A 122 3.17 5.60 -10.70
CA GLU A 122 2.94 5.69 -12.14
C GLU A 122 3.91 6.66 -12.79
N LYS A 123 4.11 7.84 -12.21
CA LYS A 123 5.08 8.82 -12.70
C LYS A 123 6.48 8.24 -12.77
N LYS A 124 6.91 7.57 -11.71
CA LYS A 124 8.23 6.93 -11.67
C LYS A 124 8.37 5.84 -12.73
N TYR A 125 7.35 5.01 -12.87
CA TYR A 125 7.35 3.95 -13.88
C TYR A 125 7.42 4.51 -15.30
N LEU A 126 6.60 5.52 -15.59
CA LEU A 126 6.56 6.14 -16.92
C LEU A 126 7.86 6.89 -17.28
N THR A 127 8.54 7.45 -16.28
CA THR A 127 9.81 8.16 -16.48
C THR A 127 11.03 7.26 -16.33
N GLN A 128 10.84 5.96 -16.18
CA GLN A 128 11.89 4.95 -16.01
C GLN A 128 12.78 5.18 -14.77
N ASN A 129 12.25 5.84 -13.76
CA ASN A 129 12.89 5.98 -12.46
C ASN A 129 12.35 4.88 -11.54
N LEU A 130 12.90 3.67 -11.67
CA LEU A 130 12.31 2.42 -11.19
C LEU A 130 12.69 2.09 -9.74
N LYS A 131 12.68 3.10 -8.86
CA LYS A 131 12.90 2.92 -7.43
C LYS A 131 12.28 4.05 -6.62
N LEU A 132 11.99 3.74 -5.35
CA LEU A 132 11.66 4.71 -4.31
C LEU A 132 12.75 4.65 -3.25
N THR A 133 13.48 5.74 -3.07
CA THR A 133 14.50 5.81 -2.01
C THR A 133 13.83 5.91 -0.63
N LEU A 134 14.57 5.57 0.42
CA LEU A 134 14.06 5.74 1.80
C LEU A 134 13.67 7.19 2.08
N GLU A 135 14.46 8.14 1.59
CA GLU A 135 14.16 9.56 1.73
C GLU A 135 12.83 9.92 1.06
N GLU A 136 12.62 9.44 -0.17
CA GLU A 136 11.35 9.65 -0.87
C GLU A 136 10.17 9.02 -0.12
N ILE A 137 10.32 7.78 0.33
CA ILE A 137 9.26 7.08 1.09
C ILE A 137 8.89 7.88 2.35
N ARG A 138 9.89 8.32 3.10
CA ARG A 138 9.67 9.09 4.34
C ARG A 138 9.11 10.49 4.11
N SER A 139 9.11 10.97 2.87
CA SER A 139 8.47 12.24 2.51
C SER A 139 6.95 12.13 2.34
N PHE A 140 6.41 10.91 2.25
CA PHE A 140 4.97 10.66 2.10
C PHE A 140 4.28 10.54 3.46
N PRO A 141 2.94 10.61 3.50
CA PRO A 141 2.21 10.51 4.77
C PRO A 141 2.52 9.21 5.52
N GLU A 142 2.83 9.35 6.79
CA GLU A 142 3.10 8.22 7.67
C GLU A 142 1.80 7.64 8.23
N ILE A 143 1.73 6.31 8.28
CA ILE A 143 0.70 5.60 9.01
C ILE A 143 1.29 5.27 10.38
N LYS A 144 0.94 6.07 11.38
CA LYS A 144 1.51 5.93 12.72
C LYS A 144 0.97 4.69 13.42
N ARG A 145 1.83 4.05 14.20
CA ARG A 145 1.42 2.94 15.06
C ARG A 145 0.71 3.48 16.30
N ASP A 146 -0.34 2.76 16.70
CA ASP A 146 -1.07 3.00 17.94
C ASP A 146 -1.26 1.64 18.64
N GLY A 147 -0.33 1.31 19.54
CA GLY A 147 -0.31 -0.01 20.15
C GLY A 147 -0.01 -1.11 19.13
N LYS A 148 -0.95 -2.04 18.99
CA LYS A 148 -0.83 -3.17 18.05
C LYS A 148 -1.27 -2.82 16.63
N ASP A 149 -2.05 -1.77 16.48
CA ASP A 149 -2.66 -1.39 15.21
C ASP A 149 -2.02 -0.13 14.64
N TYR A 150 -2.39 0.18 13.41
CA TYR A 150 -2.07 1.45 12.76
C TYR A 150 -3.21 2.43 12.97
N ARG A 151 -2.86 3.69 13.13
CA ARG A 151 -3.83 4.77 13.24
C ARG A 151 -4.27 5.19 11.84
N ILE A 152 -5.52 4.92 11.51
CA ILE A 152 -6.10 5.29 10.23
C ILE A 152 -6.68 6.69 10.34
N ASN A 153 -6.17 7.61 9.52
CA ASN A 153 -6.66 8.98 9.46
C ASN A 153 -6.60 9.49 8.01
N PRO A 154 -7.66 9.24 7.21
CA PRO A 154 -7.63 9.59 5.79
C PRO A 154 -7.35 11.06 5.49
N SER A 155 -7.71 11.97 6.39
CA SER A 155 -7.47 13.41 6.20
C SER A 155 -5.98 13.77 6.19
N GLU A 156 -5.12 12.94 6.77
CA GLU A 156 -3.66 13.14 6.80
C GLU A 156 -2.96 12.59 5.55
N TRP A 157 -3.67 11.88 4.69
CA TRP A 157 -3.08 11.20 3.53
C TRP A 157 -3.01 12.06 2.27
N GLU A 158 -3.64 13.20 2.29
CA GLU A 158 -3.55 14.13 1.18
C GLU A 158 -2.31 15.01 1.36
N ARG A 159 -1.47 15.04 0.33
CA ARG A 159 -0.36 15.98 0.27
C ARG A 159 -0.91 17.37 0.02
N LYS A 160 -0.57 18.25 0.92
CA LYS A 160 -0.84 19.68 0.70
C LYS A 160 0.15 20.26 -0.28
#